data_a3ca2aaab0c32d121517ea4002ec3d01
#
_entry.id   a3ca2aaab0c32d121517ea4002ec3d01
#
_cell.length_a   1.000
_cell.length_b   1.000
_cell.length_c   1.000
_cell.angle_alpha   90.00
_cell.angle_beta   90.00
_cell.angle_gamma   90.00
#
_symmetry.space_group_name_H-M   'P 1'
#
loop_
_entity.id
_entity.type
_entity.pdbx_description
1 polymer ?
#
loop_
_entity_poly.entity_id
_entity_poly.type
_entity_poly.pdbx_seq_one_letter_code
_entity_poly.pdbx_strand_id
1 'polypeptide(L)'
;FAQPKNIFFGHLVTSIIGILVLNFISLPLFIIIPIAVGLGVGFMILLNVTHPPAGGNPIIVIIGSVSYDYLLSPIIFGSIIVLSFGVVINRFILKKKYPK
;
A
#
# COMPACT_ATOMS: atom_id res chain seq x y z
N PHE A 1 2.63 12.96 1.21
CA PHE A 1 2.26 11.60 0.82
C PHE A 1 3.35 10.57 1.10
N ALA A 2 4.62 11.00 1.20
CA ALA A 2 5.74 10.10 1.49
C ALA A 2 6.11 10.08 2.97
N GLN A 3 5.21 10.45 3.86
CA GLN A 3 5.43 10.33 5.29
C GLN A 3 5.32 8.87 5.74
N PRO A 4 6.00 8.47 6.83
CA PRO A 4 5.99 7.06 7.27
C PRO A 4 4.61 6.47 7.44
N LYS A 5 3.66 7.20 8.03
CA LYS A 5 2.31 6.70 8.22
C LYS A 5 1.61 6.43 6.88
N ASN A 6 1.84 7.31 5.89
CA ASN A 6 1.21 7.17 4.58
C ASN A 6 1.79 5.98 3.83
N ILE A 7 3.10 5.81 3.84
CA ILE A 7 3.76 4.69 3.17
C ILE A 7 3.31 3.37 3.80
N PHE A 8 3.43 3.24 5.11
CA PHE A 8 3.12 2.00 5.81
C PHE A 8 1.63 1.64 5.70
N PHE A 9 0.76 2.54 6.15
CA PHE A 9 -0.67 2.25 6.18
C PHE A 9 -1.32 2.32 4.81
N GLY A 10 -0.80 3.15 3.90
CA GLY A 10 -1.27 3.17 2.52
C GLY A 10 -1.06 1.82 1.84
N HIS A 11 0.13 1.25 1.94
CA HIS A 11 0.41 -0.08 1.40
C HIS A 11 -0.41 -1.17 2.08
N LEU A 12 -0.54 -1.09 3.41
CA LEU A 12 -1.31 -2.08 4.17
C LEU A 12 -2.79 -2.06 3.79
N VAL A 13 -3.40 -0.88 3.77
CA VAL A 13 -4.84 -0.72 3.46
C VAL A 13 -5.14 -1.21 2.04
N THR A 14 -4.38 -0.77 1.05
CA THR A 14 -4.63 -1.14 -0.34
C THR A 14 -4.42 -2.63 -0.59
N SER A 15 -3.45 -3.23 0.08
CA SER A 15 -3.19 -4.67 -0.04
C SER A 15 -4.30 -5.49 0.60
N ILE A 16 -4.79 -5.09 1.77
CA ILE A 16 -5.93 -5.75 2.41
C ILE A 16 -7.16 -5.68 1.51
N ILE A 17 -7.45 -4.50 0.95
CA ILE A 17 -8.60 -4.34 0.07
C ILE A 17 -8.46 -5.22 -1.17
N GLY A 18 -7.27 -5.26 -1.78
CA GLY A 18 -7.02 -6.13 -2.93
C GLY A 18 -7.28 -7.60 -2.61
N ILE A 19 -6.82 -8.08 -1.46
CA ILE A 19 -7.03 -9.47 -1.03
C ILE A 19 -8.52 -9.74 -0.79
N LEU A 20 -9.22 -8.83 -0.14
CA LEU A 20 -10.66 -8.98 0.11
C LEU A 20 -11.45 -9.01 -1.18
N VAL A 21 -11.16 -8.12 -2.12
CA VAL A 21 -11.84 -8.11 -3.42
C VAL A 21 -11.56 -9.39 -4.18
N LEU A 22 -10.30 -9.84 -4.21
CA LEU A 22 -9.93 -11.07 -4.89
C LEU A 22 -10.69 -12.29 -4.34
N ASN A 23 -10.82 -12.39 -3.03
CA ASN A 23 -11.40 -13.57 -2.37
C ASN A 23 -12.92 -13.55 -2.32
N PHE A 24 -13.56 -12.38 -2.27
CA PHE A 24 -14.99 -12.28 -2.02
C PHE A 24 -15.81 -11.80 -3.21
N ILE A 25 -15.18 -11.33 -4.28
CA ILE A 25 -15.89 -10.86 -5.48
C ILE A 25 -15.47 -11.71 -6.67
N SER A 26 -16.42 -12.51 -7.20
CA SER A 26 -16.18 -13.41 -8.34
C SER A 26 -16.64 -12.75 -9.63
N LEU A 27 -15.87 -11.80 -10.13
CA LEU A 27 -16.11 -11.08 -11.38
C LEU A 27 -14.86 -11.10 -12.25
N PRO A 28 -14.99 -10.80 -13.57
CA PRO A 28 -13.81 -10.72 -14.43
C PRO A 28 -12.79 -9.69 -13.97
N LEU A 29 -11.51 -9.90 -14.29
CA LEU A 29 -10.41 -9.03 -13.85
C LEU A 29 -10.63 -7.58 -14.25
N PHE A 30 -11.15 -7.32 -15.46
CA PHE A 30 -11.36 -5.95 -15.93
C PHE A 30 -12.42 -5.19 -15.11
N ILE A 31 -13.18 -5.89 -14.28
CA ILE A 31 -14.17 -5.30 -13.37
C ILE A 31 -13.60 -5.22 -11.95
N ILE A 32 -13.02 -6.30 -11.44
CA ILE A 32 -12.56 -6.32 -10.05
C ILE A 32 -11.33 -5.46 -9.81
N ILE A 33 -10.44 -5.32 -10.79
CA ILE A 33 -9.25 -4.48 -10.63
C ILE A 33 -9.63 -3.01 -10.43
N PRO A 34 -10.46 -2.38 -11.27
CA PRO A 34 -10.90 -1.01 -11.01
C PRO A 34 -11.64 -0.84 -9.69
N ILE A 35 -12.45 -1.81 -9.29
CA ILE A 35 -13.14 -1.78 -8.00
C ILE A 35 -12.13 -1.75 -6.87
N ALA A 36 -11.16 -2.64 -6.90
CA ALA A 36 -10.15 -2.75 -5.84
C ALA A 36 -9.28 -1.49 -5.76
N VAL A 37 -8.85 -0.96 -6.90
CA VAL A 37 -8.05 0.27 -6.94
C VAL A 37 -8.86 1.45 -6.42
N GLY A 38 -10.11 1.60 -6.86
CA GLY A 38 -10.98 2.67 -6.40
C GLY A 38 -11.26 2.62 -4.91
N LEU A 39 -11.56 1.43 -4.38
CA LEU A 39 -11.76 1.24 -2.95
C LEU A 39 -10.46 1.51 -2.17
N GLY A 40 -9.32 1.04 -2.68
CA GLY A 40 -8.03 1.25 -2.04
C GLY A 40 -7.70 2.73 -1.92
N VAL A 41 -7.81 3.48 -3.02
CA VAL A 41 -7.56 4.92 -3.02
C VAL A 41 -8.56 5.64 -2.12
N GLY A 42 -9.83 5.29 -2.21
CA GLY A 42 -10.88 5.90 -1.38
C GLY A 42 -10.63 5.71 0.11
N PHE A 43 -10.29 4.49 0.54
CA PHE A 43 -9.99 4.22 1.94
C PHE A 43 -8.69 4.88 2.41
N MET A 44 -7.67 4.99 1.55
CA MET A 44 -6.48 5.76 1.90
C MET A 44 -6.84 7.22 2.20
N ILE A 45 -7.70 7.81 1.40
CA ILE A 45 -8.14 9.19 1.59
C ILE A 45 -8.94 9.32 2.89
N LEU A 46 -9.91 8.41 3.10
CA LEU A 46 -10.75 8.44 4.30
C LEU A 46 -9.94 8.29 5.59
N LEU A 47 -8.91 7.45 5.57
CA LEU A 47 -8.06 7.20 6.74
C LEU A 47 -6.90 8.18 6.85
N ASN A 48 -6.79 9.12 5.92
CA ASN A 48 -5.72 10.12 5.89
C ASN A 48 -4.32 9.48 5.84
N VAL A 49 -4.18 8.45 5.03
CA VAL A 49 -2.91 7.75 4.81
C VAL A 49 -2.58 7.65 3.33
N THR A 50 -2.98 8.64 2.54
CA THR A 50 -2.79 8.65 1.10
C THR A 50 -1.33 8.54 0.72
N HIS A 51 -1.02 7.51 -0.07
CA HIS A 51 0.30 7.28 -0.65
C HIS A 51 0.06 6.78 -2.08
N PRO A 52 0.15 7.67 -3.08
CA PRO A 52 -0.24 7.33 -4.46
C PRO A 52 0.40 6.05 -5.02
N PRO A 53 1.70 5.77 -4.80
CA PRO A 53 2.27 4.51 -5.28
C PRO A 53 1.57 3.25 -4.74
N ALA A 54 0.98 3.33 -3.55
CA ALA A 54 0.27 2.19 -2.97
C ALA A 54 -1.02 1.86 -3.72
N GLY A 55 -1.53 2.77 -4.53
CA GLY A 55 -2.71 2.52 -5.37
C GLY A 55 -2.52 1.37 -6.36
N GLY A 56 -1.28 1.02 -6.69
CA GLY A 56 -0.98 -0.12 -7.54
C GLY A 56 -1.02 -1.48 -6.84
N ASN A 57 -1.03 -1.52 -5.50
CA ASN A 57 -1.01 -2.79 -4.76
C ASN A 57 -2.20 -3.70 -5.06
N PRO A 58 -3.45 -3.21 -5.15
CA PRO A 58 -4.57 -4.09 -5.49
C PRO A 58 -4.38 -4.80 -6.83
N ILE A 59 -3.74 -4.15 -7.80
CA ILE A 59 -3.45 -4.76 -9.09
C ILE A 59 -2.48 -5.93 -8.92
N ILE A 60 -1.40 -5.71 -8.18
CA ILE A 60 -0.40 -6.76 -7.91
C ILE A 60 -1.03 -7.94 -7.17
N VAL A 61 -1.83 -7.65 -6.15
CA VAL A 61 -2.52 -8.66 -5.35
C VAL A 61 -3.43 -9.53 -6.22
N ILE A 62 -4.25 -8.90 -7.06
CA ILE A 62 -5.24 -9.62 -7.86
C ILE A 62 -4.56 -10.43 -8.96
N ILE A 63 -3.64 -9.83 -9.71
CA ILE A 63 -2.92 -10.52 -10.80
C ILE A 63 -2.06 -11.64 -10.24
N GLY A 64 -1.41 -11.43 -9.10
CA GLY A 64 -0.56 -12.42 -8.47
C GLY A 64 -1.32 -13.48 -7.65
N SER A 65 -2.62 -13.30 -7.43
CA SER A 65 -3.44 -14.19 -6.59
C SER A 65 -2.78 -14.47 -5.24
N VAL A 66 -2.28 -13.40 -4.60
CA VAL A 66 -1.52 -13.52 -3.36
C VAL A 66 -2.42 -13.88 -2.17
N SER A 67 -1.81 -14.44 -1.12
CA SER A 67 -2.48 -14.77 0.13
C SER A 67 -2.21 -13.72 1.20
N TYR A 68 -2.76 -13.93 2.40
CA TYR A 68 -2.55 -13.00 3.52
C TYR A 68 -1.09 -12.88 3.96
N ASP A 69 -0.23 -13.84 3.63
CA ASP A 69 1.22 -13.74 3.87
C ASP A 69 1.85 -12.53 3.18
N TYR A 70 1.25 -12.06 2.10
CA TYR A 70 1.68 -10.86 1.41
C TYR A 70 1.68 -9.64 2.32
N LEU A 71 0.79 -9.58 3.30
CA LEU A 71 0.70 -8.48 4.27
C LEU A 71 1.94 -8.43 5.17
N LEU A 72 2.50 -9.59 5.52
CA LEU A 72 3.73 -9.64 6.31
C LEU A 72 4.94 -9.35 5.44
N SER A 73 5.06 -10.01 4.30
CA SER A 73 6.14 -9.79 3.36
C SER A 73 5.57 -9.88 1.94
N PRO A 74 5.72 -8.87 1.10
CA PRO A 74 6.62 -7.71 1.27
C PRO A 74 6.03 -6.47 1.96
N ILE A 75 4.74 -6.46 2.32
CA ILE A 75 4.11 -5.19 2.74
C ILE A 75 4.68 -4.67 4.06
N ILE A 76 4.54 -5.40 5.16
CA ILE A 76 5.02 -4.92 6.46
C ILE A 76 6.53 -4.83 6.49
N PHE A 77 7.22 -5.93 6.19
CA PHE A 77 8.69 -5.93 6.22
C PHE A 77 9.29 -4.98 5.19
N GLY A 78 8.74 -4.96 3.96
CA GLY A 78 9.22 -4.07 2.92
C GLY A 78 9.02 -2.60 3.28
N SER A 79 7.88 -2.26 3.86
CA SER A 79 7.61 -0.90 4.31
C SER A 79 8.57 -0.47 5.40
N ILE A 80 8.86 -1.33 6.37
CA ILE A 80 9.83 -1.02 7.43
C ILE A 80 11.21 -0.76 6.85
N ILE A 81 11.65 -1.58 5.90
CA ILE A 81 12.95 -1.41 5.24
C ILE A 81 13.00 -0.08 4.47
N VAL A 82 11.98 0.18 3.65
CA VAL A 82 11.90 1.42 2.87
C VAL A 82 11.87 2.65 3.78
N LEU A 83 11.10 2.60 4.85
CA LEU A 83 11.02 3.70 5.82
C LEU A 83 12.33 3.92 6.55
N SER A 84 13.04 2.84 6.90
CA SER A 84 14.35 2.95 7.55
C SER A 84 15.34 3.68 6.64
N PHE A 85 15.42 3.30 5.36
CA PHE A 85 16.26 4.02 4.40
C PHE A 85 15.81 5.45 4.20
N GLY A 86 14.48 5.69 4.13
CA GLY A 86 13.94 7.04 3.98
C GLY A 86 14.32 7.95 5.13
N VAL A 87 14.21 7.47 6.36
CA VAL A 87 14.61 8.24 7.55
C VAL A 87 16.12 8.53 7.52
N VAL A 88 16.94 7.52 7.28
CA VAL A 88 18.39 7.68 7.27
C VAL A 88 18.82 8.68 6.18
N ILE A 89 18.32 8.51 4.97
CA ILE A 89 18.70 9.39 3.86
C ILE A 89 18.24 10.81 4.09
N ASN A 90 16.98 11.02 4.47
CA ASN A 90 16.46 12.38 4.63
C ASN A 90 17.05 13.10 5.82
N ARG A 91 17.17 12.44 6.97
CA ARG A 91 17.62 13.11 8.20
C ARG A 91 19.13 13.25 8.28
N PHE A 92 19.90 12.24 7.87
CA PHE A 92 21.33 12.21 8.09
C PHE A 92 22.16 12.57 6.87
N ILE A 93 21.70 12.28 5.65
CA ILE A 93 22.41 12.59 4.42
C ILE A 93 21.94 13.91 3.84
N LEU A 94 20.63 14.07 3.64
CA LEU A 94 20.03 15.30 3.07
C LEU A 94 19.76 16.37 4.13
N LYS A 95 19.82 16.00 5.41
CA LYS A 95 19.58 16.89 6.55
C LYS A 95 18.23 17.59 6.48
N LYS A 96 17.22 16.86 6.03
CA LYS A 96 15.84 17.35 5.98
C LYS A 96 15.07 16.83 7.19
N LYS A 97 14.01 17.57 7.56
CA LYS A 97 13.09 17.10 8.60
C LYS A 97 12.20 16.01 8.00
N TYR A 98 12.39 14.78 8.47
CA TYR A 98 11.59 13.63 8.08
C TYR A 98 11.53 12.63 9.24
N PRO A 99 10.34 12.15 9.67
CA PRO A 99 8.99 12.56 9.21
C PRO A 99 8.62 13.99 9.64
N LYS A 100 7.76 14.59 8.88
CA LYS A 100 7.24 15.91 9.23
C LYS A 100 6.16 15.86 10.30
#